data_1fe7d6192c54d5ae49de795b013b568c
#
_entry.id   1fe7d6192c54d5ae49de795b013b568c
#
_cell.length_a   1.000
_cell.length_b   1.000
_cell.length_c   1.000
_cell.angle_alpha   90.00
_cell.angle_beta   90.00
_cell.angle_gamma   90.00
#
_symmetry.space_group_name_H-M   'P 1'
#
loop_
_entity.id
_entity.type
_entity.pdbx_description
1 polymer ?
#
loop_
_entity_poly.entity_id
_entity_poly.type
_entity_poly.pdbx_seq_one_letter_code
_entity_poly.pdbx_strand_id
1 'polypeptide(L)'
;MRSRLAVIFRQSFRPHIITTGITTGLVTGYLFSKYKSTVHANTHANVIIGERMPSLPIYSMSEVAKHTTKESGYWLAYKDGVYDVSSFVENHPGGKQILKTAGKALESCWKIFTIHQIDHVYETLEQYRIGNLPKGEREANEKHQETVLDLFQYDPERVNANETFFIRSQRPFNAETKPNLLVSSFLTSVENFYVRNHMHVPVVNINEFKLEIRNEKSSRSLSYDDLVDKYKSHTITSAVQCAGNRRAAMNNEHQGAALGTQWYVGAIGNARWTGVKLRDLLESFGLDKEGEHVQFWGLDCDTSQRCYGASIPMEKALSEDVLLAYEMNGELLSSDHGYPLRVIVPGTIGARSVKWVNRIIVSDKEADSHWQMSDYKILPPSIKEPQQADFDRVPALQESNVQSAICSPSSDEDGNKIKVLSVKPSDKDKRLTVKGYALGGGGRAIQNVQISLDHGKTWFQAELEQLAQPHMRAWSWTLWTYHINASDIPSKPFDIVCRAMDTHGNTQPDTPLGIWNVRGVMNNAWHKITLQIDDSFLKKAKELK
;
A
#
# COMPACT_ATOMS: atom_id res chain seq x y z
N MET A 1 23.09 43.87 -34.33
CA MET A 1 24.15 43.26 -35.15
C MET A 1 23.94 41.77 -35.17
N ARG A 2 23.50 41.28 -36.30
CA ARG A 2 23.90 40.11 -37.11
C ARG A 2 24.12 38.82 -36.30
N SER A 3 23.34 37.78 -36.43
CA SER A 3 22.85 36.95 -37.55
C SER A 3 23.61 35.62 -37.63
N ARG A 4 22.84 34.57 -37.93
CA ARG A 4 23.18 33.26 -38.58
C ARG A 4 23.39 32.08 -37.62
N LEU A 5 22.94 30.85 -37.87
CA LEU A 5 22.30 30.21 -39.04
C LEU A 5 21.68 28.87 -38.59
N ALA A 6 20.56 28.53 -39.15
CA ALA A 6 19.94 27.20 -39.08
C ALA A 6 20.67 26.22 -40.01
N VAL A 7 20.73 24.94 -39.64
CA VAL A 7 20.99 23.84 -40.57
C VAL A 7 19.97 22.73 -40.36
N ILE A 8 19.20 22.50 -41.40
CA ILE A 8 18.22 21.44 -41.61
C ILE A 8 18.96 20.22 -42.17
N PHE A 9 18.74 19.03 -41.60
CA PHE A 9 18.98 17.80 -42.34
C PHE A 9 17.70 16.94 -42.34
N ARG A 10 17.06 16.88 -43.52
CA ARG A 10 16.12 15.84 -43.92
C ARG A 10 16.93 14.67 -44.45
N GLN A 11 16.67 13.47 -44.01
CA GLN A 11 16.94 12.26 -44.78
C GLN A 11 15.71 11.38 -44.84
N SER A 12 15.29 11.16 -46.07
CA SER A 12 14.23 10.27 -46.54
C SER A 12 14.74 8.83 -46.61
N PHE A 13 13.96 7.87 -46.09
CA PHE A 13 14.17 6.47 -46.43
C PHE A 13 13.02 5.96 -47.32
N ARG A 14 13.38 5.41 -48.46
CA ARG A 14 12.52 4.65 -49.40
C ARG A 14 12.60 3.15 -49.03
N PRO A 15 11.52 2.39 -49.25
CA PRO A 15 11.53 0.95 -49.02
C PRO A 15 12.08 0.18 -50.22
N HIS A 16 12.89 -0.85 -49.97
CA HIS A 16 13.20 -1.89 -50.94
C HIS A 16 12.45 -3.16 -50.62
N ILE A 17 11.62 -3.56 -51.58
CA ILE A 17 11.03 -4.87 -51.72
C ILE A 17 12.08 -5.79 -52.37
N ILE A 18 12.36 -6.95 -51.78
CA ILE A 18 12.98 -8.08 -52.45
C ILE A 18 12.19 -9.33 -52.13
N THR A 19 11.69 -9.96 -53.19
CA THR A 19 10.96 -11.19 -53.26
C THR A 19 11.91 -12.38 -53.51
N THR A 20 11.46 -13.54 -53.02
CA THR A 20 11.71 -14.93 -53.47
C THR A 20 12.97 -15.69 -53.01
N GLY A 21 12.68 -16.88 -52.50
CA GLY A 21 13.61 -17.99 -52.34
C GLY A 21 13.10 -19.10 -51.42
N ILE A 22 12.26 -20.02 -51.97
CA ILE A 22 11.87 -21.27 -51.31
C ILE A 22 13.00 -22.27 -51.52
N THR A 23 13.50 -22.94 -50.47
CA THR A 23 13.92 -24.36 -50.55
C THR A 23 14.02 -24.97 -49.13
N THR A 24 13.29 -26.00 -48.97
CA THR A 24 13.32 -27.23 -48.14
C THR A 24 14.52 -27.47 -47.22
N GLY A 25 14.20 -27.73 -45.96
CA GLY A 25 15.06 -28.39 -44.97
C GLY A 25 14.21 -28.92 -43.81
N LEU A 26 13.77 -30.15 -43.94
CA LEU A 26 13.01 -30.90 -42.95
C LEU A 26 13.91 -31.44 -41.84
N VAL A 27 13.27 -31.58 -40.62
CA VAL A 27 13.64 -32.47 -39.52
C VAL A 27 14.71 -31.92 -38.53
N THR A 28 14.26 -31.28 -37.47
CA THR A 28 14.46 -31.59 -36.05
C THR A 28 13.93 -30.40 -35.23
N GLY A 29 12.69 -30.47 -34.80
CA GLY A 29 12.04 -29.39 -34.04
C GLY A 29 10.72 -29.85 -33.43
N TYR A 30 10.67 -31.05 -32.92
CA TYR A 30 9.52 -31.51 -32.15
C TYR A 30 9.93 -31.63 -30.72
N LEU A 31 9.50 -30.66 -29.89
CA LEU A 31 9.24 -30.76 -28.44
C LEU A 31 9.37 -29.41 -27.70
N PHE A 32 8.89 -28.30 -28.27
CA PHE A 32 8.63 -27.09 -27.48
C PHE A 32 7.53 -26.25 -28.15
N SER A 33 6.32 -26.74 -28.14
CA SER A 33 5.15 -25.94 -28.51
C SER A 33 3.87 -26.66 -28.13
N LYS A 34 3.47 -26.55 -26.88
CA LYS A 34 2.07 -26.67 -26.45
C LYS A 34 1.98 -26.38 -24.92
N TYR A 35 2.02 -25.14 -24.57
CA TYR A 35 1.29 -24.62 -23.42
C TYR A 35 0.92 -23.15 -23.74
N LYS A 36 0.02 -22.98 -24.70
CA LYS A 36 -0.84 -21.81 -24.70
C LYS A 36 -1.96 -22.12 -23.73
N SER A 37 -1.88 -21.62 -22.52
CA SER A 37 -3.01 -21.57 -21.60
C SER A 37 -4.04 -20.61 -22.17
N THR A 38 -5.10 -21.16 -22.73
CA THR A 38 -6.37 -20.45 -22.91
C THR A 38 -6.94 -20.19 -21.51
N VAL A 39 -6.71 -19.01 -20.99
CA VAL A 39 -7.45 -18.53 -19.83
C VAL A 39 -8.84 -18.16 -20.32
N HIS A 40 -9.78 -19.07 -20.13
CA HIS A 40 -11.20 -18.74 -20.19
C HIS A 40 -11.55 -17.97 -18.92
N ALA A 41 -11.91 -16.69 -19.09
CA ALA A 41 -12.69 -15.96 -18.10
C ALA A 41 -14.03 -16.68 -17.94
N ASN A 42 -14.24 -17.35 -16.78
CA ASN A 42 -15.55 -17.39 -16.11
C ASN A 42 -15.49 -18.23 -14.84
N THR A 43 -16.24 -17.73 -13.84
CA THR A 43 -16.62 -18.35 -12.57
C THR A 43 -15.55 -18.29 -11.46
N HIS A 44 -15.93 -17.64 -10.37
CA HIS A 44 -15.34 -17.74 -9.04
C HIS A 44 -15.42 -19.21 -8.55
N ALA A 45 -14.54 -20.05 -9.05
CA ALA A 45 -14.25 -21.30 -8.41
C ALA A 45 -13.32 -20.97 -7.25
N ASN A 46 -13.70 -21.30 -6.02
CA ASN A 46 -12.80 -21.31 -4.88
C ASN A 46 -11.55 -22.08 -5.30
N VAL A 47 -10.39 -21.43 -5.33
CA VAL A 47 -9.13 -22.10 -5.63
C VAL A 47 -8.88 -23.10 -4.52
N ILE A 48 -8.99 -24.39 -4.81
CA ILE A 48 -8.77 -25.45 -3.83
C ILE A 48 -7.27 -25.76 -3.84
N ILE A 49 -6.55 -24.97 -3.07
CA ILE A 49 -5.09 -25.11 -2.96
C ILE A 49 -4.71 -26.45 -2.34
N GLY A 50 -3.66 -27.07 -2.90
CA GLY A 50 -2.99 -28.25 -2.37
C GLY A 50 -3.79 -29.54 -2.47
N GLU A 51 -4.88 -29.59 -3.23
CA GLU A 51 -5.53 -30.85 -3.54
C GLU A 51 -4.64 -31.75 -4.42
N ARG A 52 -4.78 -33.06 -4.21
CA ARG A 52 -4.01 -34.04 -4.97
C ARG A 52 -4.35 -33.99 -6.47
N MET A 53 -3.34 -33.83 -7.29
CA MET A 53 -3.44 -33.86 -8.77
C MET A 53 -2.92 -35.20 -9.30
N PRO A 54 -3.78 -36.14 -9.79
CA PRO A 54 -3.37 -37.48 -10.17
C PRO A 54 -2.31 -37.54 -11.28
N SER A 55 -2.21 -36.49 -12.08
CA SER A 55 -1.24 -36.40 -13.21
C SER A 55 0.17 -35.97 -12.78
N LEU A 56 0.35 -35.52 -11.54
CA LEU A 56 1.64 -35.02 -11.08
C LEU A 56 2.42 -36.12 -10.32
N PRO A 57 3.77 -36.05 -10.35
CA PRO A 57 4.64 -36.98 -9.64
C PRO A 57 4.44 -36.88 -8.11
N ILE A 58 4.92 -37.93 -7.43
CA ILE A 58 4.86 -38.01 -5.95
C ILE A 58 6.28 -37.78 -5.42
N TYR A 59 6.39 -36.83 -4.49
CA TYR A 59 7.64 -36.52 -3.76
C TYR A 59 7.39 -36.62 -2.26
N SER A 60 8.24 -37.37 -1.53
CA SER A 60 8.15 -37.44 -0.09
C SER A 60 8.65 -36.17 0.60
N MET A 61 8.26 -35.92 1.85
CA MET A 61 8.83 -34.83 2.64
C MET A 61 10.34 -34.95 2.81
N SER A 62 10.88 -36.17 2.82
CA SER A 62 12.33 -36.39 2.85
C SER A 62 13.02 -35.95 1.56
N GLU A 63 12.34 -35.96 0.44
CA GLU A 63 12.83 -35.38 -0.83
C GLU A 63 12.71 -33.85 -0.77
N VAL A 64 11.55 -33.31 -0.39
CA VAL A 64 11.35 -31.86 -0.22
C VAL A 64 12.43 -31.25 0.65
N ALA A 65 12.79 -31.92 1.77
CA ALA A 65 13.81 -31.45 2.71
C ALA A 65 15.23 -31.31 2.15
N LYS A 66 15.53 -31.91 0.98
CA LYS A 66 16.81 -31.76 0.30
C LYS A 66 16.91 -30.47 -0.52
N HIS A 67 15.79 -29.85 -0.83
CA HIS A 67 15.69 -28.69 -1.71
C HIS A 67 15.60 -27.38 -0.90
N THR A 68 16.74 -26.94 -0.39
CA THR A 68 16.87 -25.79 0.54
C THR A 68 17.93 -24.77 0.11
N THR A 69 18.57 -25.00 -1.05
CA THR A 69 19.63 -24.12 -1.56
C THR A 69 19.35 -23.69 -3.00
N LYS A 70 20.08 -22.69 -3.48
CA LYS A 70 19.95 -22.21 -4.86
C LYS A 70 20.28 -23.32 -5.89
N GLU A 71 21.25 -24.18 -5.56
CA GLU A 71 21.72 -25.27 -6.42
C GLU A 71 20.73 -26.44 -6.45
N SER A 72 20.11 -26.76 -5.30
CA SER A 72 19.11 -27.85 -5.21
C SER A 72 17.68 -27.40 -5.56
N GLY A 73 17.45 -26.11 -5.68
CA GLY A 73 16.11 -25.50 -5.72
C GLY A 73 15.53 -25.28 -4.32
N TYR A 74 14.45 -24.52 -4.25
CA TYR A 74 13.72 -24.23 -3.01
C TYR A 74 12.33 -24.84 -3.08
N TRP A 75 12.17 -26.02 -2.49
CA TRP A 75 10.89 -26.72 -2.46
C TRP A 75 10.21 -26.57 -1.11
N LEU A 76 8.88 -26.61 -1.13
CA LEU A 76 8.05 -26.59 0.06
C LEU A 76 6.79 -27.43 -0.19
N ALA A 77 6.10 -27.78 0.89
CA ALA A 77 4.85 -28.51 0.83
C ALA A 77 3.71 -27.69 1.44
N TYR A 78 2.50 -27.85 0.92
CA TYR A 78 1.27 -27.37 1.52
C TYR A 78 0.12 -28.31 1.20
N LYS A 79 -0.58 -28.79 2.25
CA LYS A 79 -1.57 -29.89 2.16
C LYS A 79 -0.97 -31.10 1.45
N ASP A 80 -1.57 -31.57 0.38
CA ASP A 80 -1.04 -32.66 -0.44
C ASP A 80 -0.10 -32.18 -1.57
N GLY A 81 0.18 -30.89 -1.65
CA GLY A 81 0.98 -30.28 -2.72
C GLY A 81 2.45 -30.15 -2.41
N VAL A 82 3.29 -30.33 -3.44
CA VAL A 82 4.72 -29.99 -3.46
C VAL A 82 4.96 -28.90 -4.49
N TYR A 83 5.74 -27.88 -4.15
CA TYR A 83 5.94 -26.68 -4.93
C TYR A 83 7.42 -26.33 -5.03
N ASP A 84 7.89 -25.99 -6.24
CA ASP A 84 9.22 -25.42 -6.46
C ASP A 84 9.10 -23.89 -6.60
N VAL A 85 9.46 -23.18 -5.55
CA VAL A 85 9.37 -21.72 -5.48
C VAL A 85 10.68 -21.00 -5.82
N SER A 86 11.66 -21.71 -6.38
CA SER A 86 13.00 -21.18 -6.67
C SER A 86 12.97 -19.89 -7.48
N SER A 87 12.12 -19.81 -8.50
CA SER A 87 11.94 -18.62 -9.33
C SER A 87 11.13 -17.51 -8.65
N PHE A 88 10.44 -17.82 -7.56
CA PHE A 88 9.60 -16.86 -6.84
C PHE A 88 10.32 -16.18 -5.66
N VAL A 89 11.44 -16.72 -5.20
CA VAL A 89 12.15 -16.21 -4.00
C VAL A 89 12.46 -14.72 -4.08
N GLU A 90 12.98 -14.26 -5.20
CA GLU A 90 13.35 -12.84 -5.38
C GLU A 90 12.10 -11.92 -5.49
N ASN A 91 10.94 -12.50 -5.71
CA ASN A 91 9.68 -11.81 -5.97
C ASN A 91 8.70 -11.90 -4.81
N HIS A 92 9.01 -12.70 -3.83
CA HIS A 92 8.18 -12.83 -2.66
C HIS A 92 8.07 -11.47 -1.94
N PRO A 93 6.85 -10.95 -1.66
CA PRO A 93 6.67 -9.65 -1.01
C PRO A 93 7.37 -9.52 0.36
N GLY A 94 7.57 -10.65 1.06
CA GLY A 94 8.38 -10.74 2.27
C GLY A 94 9.88 -10.95 2.01
N GLY A 95 10.35 -10.80 0.75
CA GLY A 95 11.75 -11.06 0.36
C GLY A 95 12.16 -12.50 0.68
N LYS A 96 13.42 -12.66 1.09
CA LYS A 96 14.02 -13.97 1.42
C LYS A 96 13.42 -14.69 2.65
N GLN A 97 12.35 -14.15 3.26
CA GLN A 97 11.63 -14.86 4.35
C GLN A 97 11.07 -16.20 3.91
N ILE A 98 10.66 -16.32 2.66
CA ILE A 98 10.18 -17.58 2.09
C ILE A 98 11.20 -18.71 2.22
N LEU A 99 12.50 -18.41 2.22
CA LEU A 99 13.59 -19.41 2.37
C LEU A 99 13.55 -20.13 3.72
N LYS A 100 12.93 -19.56 4.75
CA LYS A 100 12.76 -20.23 6.06
C LYS A 100 11.83 -21.43 5.99
N THR A 101 10.98 -21.48 4.97
CA THR A 101 10.06 -22.57 4.72
C THR A 101 10.58 -23.56 3.68
N ALA A 102 11.73 -23.31 3.06
CA ALA A 102 12.35 -24.23 2.13
C ALA A 102 12.66 -25.58 2.81
N GLY A 103 12.30 -26.67 2.17
CA GLY A 103 12.42 -28.02 2.71
C GLY A 103 11.33 -28.40 3.74
N LYS A 104 10.33 -27.54 4.00
CA LYS A 104 9.35 -27.72 5.07
C LYS A 104 7.91 -27.64 4.56
N ALA A 105 6.97 -27.97 5.46
CA ALA A 105 5.54 -27.75 5.25
C ALA A 105 5.15 -26.33 5.69
N LEU A 106 4.23 -25.69 4.96
CA LEU A 106 3.82 -24.28 5.14
C LEU A 106 2.79 -24.06 6.24
N GLU A 107 2.07 -25.10 6.68
CA GLU A 107 0.87 -24.97 7.52
C GLU A 107 1.13 -24.18 8.80
N SER A 108 2.23 -24.47 9.50
CA SER A 108 2.59 -23.75 10.74
C SER A 108 2.90 -22.28 10.49
N CYS A 109 3.64 -22.01 9.42
CA CYS A 109 4.01 -20.64 9.04
C CYS A 109 2.77 -19.83 8.63
N TRP A 110 1.88 -20.41 7.84
CA TRP A 110 0.68 -19.72 7.35
C TRP A 110 -0.40 -19.56 8.41
N LYS A 111 -0.41 -20.37 9.48
CA LYS A 111 -1.24 -20.12 10.68
C LYS A 111 -0.81 -18.83 11.39
N ILE A 112 0.49 -18.54 11.41
CA ILE A 112 1.05 -17.34 12.03
C ILE A 112 0.87 -16.12 11.12
N PHE A 113 1.24 -16.26 9.84
CA PHE A 113 1.18 -15.18 8.86
C PHE A 113 -0.09 -15.30 8.01
N THR A 114 -1.23 -14.91 8.58
CA THR A 114 -2.55 -15.07 7.95
C THR A 114 -2.74 -14.28 6.65
N ILE A 115 -1.84 -13.34 6.35
CA ILE A 115 -1.81 -12.63 5.07
C ILE A 115 -1.63 -13.56 3.86
N HIS A 116 -1.13 -14.79 4.09
CA HIS A 116 -0.99 -15.80 3.06
C HIS A 116 -2.29 -16.58 2.80
N GLN A 117 -3.32 -16.44 3.66
CA GLN A 117 -4.59 -17.16 3.57
C GLN A 117 -5.63 -16.38 2.76
N ILE A 118 -5.25 -15.97 1.55
CA ILE A 118 -6.12 -15.24 0.62
C ILE A 118 -6.01 -15.86 -0.78
N ASP A 119 -7.08 -15.80 -1.56
CA ASP A 119 -7.21 -16.46 -2.86
C ASP A 119 -6.05 -16.15 -3.80
N HIS A 120 -5.64 -14.89 -3.90
CA HIS A 120 -4.52 -14.48 -4.76
C HIS A 120 -3.18 -15.16 -4.39
N VAL A 121 -2.91 -15.37 -3.11
CA VAL A 121 -1.69 -16.08 -2.66
C VAL A 121 -1.80 -17.57 -2.99
N TYR A 122 -2.99 -18.14 -2.85
CA TYR A 122 -3.27 -19.52 -3.23
C TYR A 122 -3.09 -19.74 -4.73
N GLU A 123 -3.64 -18.85 -5.56
CA GLU A 123 -3.45 -18.87 -7.02
C GLU A 123 -1.98 -18.74 -7.41
N THR A 124 -1.25 -17.86 -6.71
CA THR A 124 0.19 -17.66 -6.93
C THR A 124 0.97 -18.93 -6.60
N LEU A 125 0.70 -19.57 -5.45
CA LEU A 125 1.41 -20.79 -5.05
C LEU A 125 1.13 -21.95 -6.04
N GLU A 126 -0.11 -22.13 -6.49
CA GLU A 126 -0.46 -23.20 -7.42
C GLU A 126 0.27 -23.10 -8.78
N GLN A 127 0.75 -21.92 -9.18
CA GLN A 127 1.57 -21.76 -10.39
C GLN A 127 2.95 -22.45 -10.27
N TYR A 128 3.41 -22.69 -9.05
CA TYR A 128 4.69 -23.34 -8.75
C TYR A 128 4.54 -24.81 -8.38
N ARG A 129 3.36 -25.40 -8.60
CA ARG A 129 3.07 -26.79 -8.29
C ARG A 129 3.90 -27.75 -9.14
N ILE A 130 4.65 -28.65 -8.51
CA ILE A 130 5.47 -29.66 -9.18
C ILE A 130 5.07 -31.11 -8.87
N GLY A 131 4.32 -31.34 -7.78
CA GLY A 131 4.02 -32.70 -7.37
C GLY A 131 3.02 -32.82 -6.22
N ASN A 132 2.86 -34.05 -5.75
CA ASN A 132 2.04 -34.39 -4.61
C ASN A 132 2.88 -35.06 -3.53
N LEU A 133 2.46 -34.96 -2.25
CA LEU A 133 2.95 -35.78 -1.16
C LEU A 133 2.34 -37.21 -1.23
N PRO A 134 3.03 -38.25 -0.72
CA PRO A 134 2.43 -39.54 -0.49
C PRO A 134 1.20 -39.45 0.42
N LYS A 135 0.24 -40.37 0.26
CA LYS A 135 -0.92 -40.45 1.17
C LYS A 135 -0.47 -40.71 2.60
N GLY A 136 -0.98 -39.91 3.55
CA GLY A 136 -0.66 -40.03 4.99
C GLY A 136 0.56 -39.22 5.45
N GLU A 137 1.43 -38.72 4.58
CA GLU A 137 2.54 -37.84 5.01
C GLU A 137 2.06 -36.46 5.48
N ARG A 138 0.94 -35.99 4.96
CA ARG A 138 0.30 -34.76 5.43
C ARG A 138 -0.02 -34.81 6.91
N GLU A 139 -0.73 -35.86 7.35
CA GLU A 139 -1.14 -36.03 8.76
C GLU A 139 0.08 -36.24 9.68
N ALA A 140 1.13 -36.90 9.19
CA ALA A 140 2.39 -37.04 9.92
C ALA A 140 3.10 -35.70 10.10
N ASN A 141 3.13 -34.87 9.07
CA ASN A 141 3.71 -33.52 9.14
C ASN A 141 2.93 -32.58 10.07
N GLU A 142 1.60 -32.66 10.06
CA GLU A 142 0.75 -31.86 10.98
C GLU A 142 1.00 -32.23 12.46
N LYS A 143 1.39 -33.47 12.75
CA LYS A 143 1.72 -33.94 14.11
C LYS A 143 3.14 -33.59 14.55
N HIS A 144 4.09 -33.44 13.63
CA HIS A 144 5.50 -33.15 13.90
C HIS A 144 5.84 -31.66 13.70
N GLN A 145 4.86 -30.77 13.77
CA GLN A 145 5.09 -29.34 13.63
C GLN A 145 6.06 -28.86 14.74
N GLU A 146 7.24 -28.39 14.35
CA GLU A 146 8.12 -27.60 15.22
C GLU A 146 7.32 -26.45 15.80
N THR A 147 7.49 -26.17 17.09
CA THR A 147 6.89 -25.00 17.74
C THR A 147 7.52 -23.76 17.13
N VAL A 148 6.87 -23.19 16.11
CA VAL A 148 7.30 -21.92 15.53
C VAL A 148 7.02 -20.84 16.56
N LEU A 149 8.03 -20.05 16.89
CA LEU A 149 7.88 -18.91 17.80
C LEU A 149 6.83 -17.95 17.25
N ASP A 150 5.72 -17.81 17.95
CA ASP A 150 4.66 -16.87 17.57
C ASP A 150 5.08 -15.45 17.96
N LEU A 151 5.66 -14.72 17.02
CA LEU A 151 6.08 -13.34 17.22
C LEU A 151 4.91 -12.38 17.49
N PHE A 152 3.68 -12.77 17.10
CA PHE A 152 2.49 -11.93 17.27
C PHE A 152 1.76 -12.17 18.60
N GLN A 153 2.26 -13.06 19.47
CA GLN A 153 1.63 -13.40 20.76
C GLN A 153 1.47 -12.19 21.69
N TYR A 154 2.29 -11.15 21.49
CA TYR A 154 2.28 -9.92 22.28
C TYR A 154 1.69 -8.72 21.52
N ASP A 155 1.13 -8.95 20.34
CA ASP A 155 0.41 -7.89 19.62
C ASP A 155 -0.72 -7.35 20.50
N PRO A 156 -1.01 -6.04 20.47
CA PRO A 156 -2.06 -5.45 21.29
C PRO A 156 -3.43 -6.07 20.96
N GLU A 157 -4.25 -6.23 21.97
CA GLU A 157 -5.65 -6.63 21.80
C GLU A 157 -6.42 -5.47 21.14
N ARG A 158 -7.24 -5.78 20.14
CA ARG A 158 -8.00 -4.81 19.36
C ARG A 158 -9.48 -5.12 19.48
N VAL A 159 -10.03 -4.70 20.62
CA VAL A 159 -11.45 -4.90 20.95
C VAL A 159 -12.31 -4.15 19.92
N ASN A 160 -13.38 -4.80 19.41
CA ASN A 160 -14.31 -4.23 18.46
C ASN A 160 -13.70 -3.72 17.13
N ALA A 161 -12.53 -4.22 16.73
CA ALA A 161 -11.86 -3.78 15.50
C ALA A 161 -12.77 -3.89 14.26
N ASN A 162 -13.66 -4.88 14.19
CA ASN A 162 -14.61 -5.06 13.08
C ASN A 162 -15.69 -3.96 12.99
N GLU A 163 -15.95 -3.23 14.06
CA GLU A 163 -16.90 -2.11 14.06
C GLU A 163 -16.28 -0.89 13.38
N THR A 164 -14.99 -0.69 13.59
CA THR A 164 -14.22 0.47 13.11
C THR A 164 -13.57 0.25 11.76
N PHE A 165 -13.07 -0.96 11.52
CA PHE A 165 -12.18 -1.26 10.42
C PHE A 165 -12.74 -2.29 9.44
N PHE A 166 -12.28 -2.19 8.19
CA PHE A 166 -12.16 -3.33 7.29
C PHE A 166 -10.80 -3.98 7.52
N ILE A 167 -10.78 -5.15 8.14
CA ILE A 167 -9.54 -5.87 8.43
C ILE A 167 -9.06 -6.57 7.16
N ARG A 168 -7.84 -6.22 6.73
CA ARG A 168 -7.20 -6.78 5.54
C ARG A 168 -6.28 -7.96 5.84
N SER A 169 -5.73 -7.98 7.05
CA SER A 169 -4.90 -9.09 7.56
C SER A 169 -4.88 -9.04 9.09
N GLN A 170 -4.98 -10.20 9.73
CA GLN A 170 -4.88 -10.32 11.19
C GLN A 170 -3.41 -10.34 11.66
N ARG A 171 -2.51 -10.95 10.87
CA ARG A 171 -1.10 -11.13 11.23
C ARG A 171 -0.20 -11.02 9.99
N PRO A 172 0.61 -9.97 9.84
CA PRO A 172 0.57 -8.75 10.65
C PRO A 172 -0.78 -8.02 10.54
N PHE A 173 -1.18 -7.31 11.60
CA PHE A 173 -2.46 -6.63 11.60
C PHE A 173 -2.44 -5.45 10.64
N ASN A 174 -3.36 -5.49 9.68
CA ASN A 174 -3.56 -4.43 8.69
C ASN A 174 -5.05 -4.18 8.55
N ALA A 175 -5.47 -2.94 8.80
CA ALA A 175 -6.86 -2.57 8.82
C ALA A 175 -7.05 -1.11 8.40
N GLU A 176 -8.03 -0.86 7.56
CA GLU A 176 -8.39 0.48 7.12
C GLU A 176 -9.70 0.94 7.76
N THR A 177 -9.77 2.21 8.07
CA THR A 177 -10.95 2.82 8.67
C THR A 177 -12.15 2.72 7.72
N LYS A 178 -13.32 2.36 8.25
CA LYS A 178 -14.56 2.37 7.47
C LYS A 178 -14.83 3.78 6.93
N PRO A 179 -15.20 3.93 5.66
CA PRO A 179 -15.25 5.24 5.01
C PRO A 179 -16.17 6.26 5.69
N ASN A 180 -17.32 5.84 6.20
CA ASN A 180 -18.25 6.72 6.91
C ASN A 180 -17.66 7.27 8.22
N LEU A 181 -16.89 6.45 8.96
CA LEU A 181 -16.19 6.88 10.17
C LEU A 181 -15.02 7.81 9.83
N LEU A 182 -14.34 7.55 8.71
CA LEU A 182 -13.18 8.33 8.29
C LEU A 182 -13.52 9.83 8.10
N VAL A 183 -14.71 10.14 7.57
CA VAL A 183 -15.16 11.52 7.31
C VAL A 183 -16.16 12.04 8.33
N SER A 184 -16.27 11.39 9.49
CA SER A 184 -17.14 11.83 10.59
C SER A 184 -16.54 12.99 11.39
N SER A 185 -15.22 13.16 11.36
CA SER A 185 -14.49 14.20 12.06
C SER A 185 -13.27 14.63 11.25
N PHE A 186 -12.87 15.91 11.39
CA PHE A 186 -11.68 16.46 10.74
C PHE A 186 -10.37 15.81 11.23
N LEU A 187 -10.28 15.51 12.53
CA LEU A 187 -9.19 14.72 13.09
C LEU A 187 -9.67 13.28 13.27
N THR A 188 -8.93 12.35 12.71
CA THR A 188 -9.17 10.91 12.91
C THR A 188 -8.73 10.56 14.33
N SER A 189 -9.64 10.03 15.17
CA SER A 189 -9.28 9.60 16.52
C SER A 189 -8.25 8.45 16.49
N VAL A 190 -7.57 8.22 17.59
CA VAL A 190 -6.54 7.17 17.70
C VAL A 190 -7.13 5.79 17.37
N GLU A 191 -8.34 5.52 17.89
CA GLU A 191 -9.05 4.24 17.70
C GLU A 191 -9.51 4.03 16.26
N ASN A 192 -9.77 5.13 15.53
CA ASN A 192 -10.24 5.08 14.15
C ASN A 192 -9.10 5.25 13.12
N PHE A 193 -7.87 5.44 13.56
CA PHE A 193 -6.76 5.64 12.63
C PHE A 193 -6.29 4.30 12.06
N TYR A 194 -6.20 4.20 10.74
CA TYR A 194 -5.82 2.96 10.06
C TYR A 194 -4.51 2.37 10.58
N VAL A 195 -4.41 1.04 10.59
CA VAL A 195 -3.21 0.33 11.03
C VAL A 195 -2.55 -0.37 9.85
N ARG A 196 -1.26 -0.09 9.65
CA ARG A 196 -0.40 -0.78 8.68
C ARG A 196 0.86 -1.28 9.36
N ASN A 197 0.94 -2.59 9.56
CA ASN A 197 2.10 -3.27 10.12
C ASN A 197 2.71 -4.23 9.10
N HIS A 198 4.03 -4.25 8.99
CA HIS A 198 4.75 -5.20 8.14
C HIS A 198 5.16 -6.45 8.92
N MET A 199 5.32 -6.30 10.22
CA MET A 199 5.71 -7.34 11.18
C MET A 199 4.87 -7.19 12.45
N HIS A 200 5.18 -7.96 13.50
CA HIS A 200 4.55 -7.86 14.81
C HIS A 200 4.80 -6.49 15.45
N VAL A 201 3.94 -6.11 16.39
CA VAL A 201 4.10 -4.88 17.17
C VAL A 201 5.15 -5.10 18.25
N PRO A 202 6.22 -4.28 18.32
CA PRO A 202 7.22 -4.42 19.36
C PRO A 202 6.66 -4.10 20.75
N VAL A 203 7.06 -4.89 21.74
CA VAL A 203 6.84 -4.58 23.15
C VAL A 203 8.00 -3.73 23.65
N VAL A 204 7.71 -2.51 24.08
CA VAL A 204 8.74 -1.53 24.47
C VAL A 204 8.63 -1.18 25.94
N ASN A 205 9.72 -1.42 26.68
CA ASN A 205 9.90 -0.86 28.02
C ASN A 205 10.49 0.56 27.89
N ILE A 206 9.71 1.57 28.26
CA ILE A 206 10.09 2.98 28.11
C ILE A 206 11.36 3.33 28.91
N ASN A 207 11.56 2.72 30.08
CA ASN A 207 12.73 2.97 30.94
C ASN A 207 14.04 2.46 30.32
N GLU A 208 13.95 1.50 29.42
CA GLU A 208 15.10 0.92 28.71
C GLU A 208 15.23 1.44 27.28
N PHE A 209 14.21 2.18 26.80
CA PHE A 209 14.21 2.70 25.45
C PHE A 209 15.37 3.65 25.21
N LYS A 210 16.06 3.44 24.10
CA LYS A 210 17.13 4.31 23.62
C LYS A 210 16.94 4.60 22.13
N LEU A 211 17.04 5.86 21.77
CA LEU A 211 17.19 6.32 20.39
C LEU A 211 18.67 6.47 20.06
N GLU A 212 19.18 5.64 19.20
CA GLU A 212 20.53 5.76 18.64
C GLU A 212 20.51 6.74 17.47
N ILE A 213 21.44 7.71 17.48
CA ILE A 213 21.66 8.65 16.37
C ILE A 213 23.11 8.58 15.99
N ARG A 214 23.39 8.27 14.71
CA ARG A 214 24.75 8.06 14.25
C ARG A 214 24.99 8.47 12.80
N ASN A 215 26.25 8.62 12.48
CA ASN A 215 26.82 8.58 11.14
C ASN A 215 27.96 7.55 11.10
N GLU A 216 28.80 7.56 10.07
CA GLU A 216 29.96 6.66 9.96
C GLU A 216 31.02 6.93 11.03
N LYS A 217 31.11 8.14 11.58
CA LYS A 217 32.19 8.59 12.48
C LYS A 217 31.80 8.57 13.95
N SER A 218 30.52 8.70 14.27
CA SER A 218 30.07 8.88 15.65
C SER A 218 28.71 8.25 15.89
N SER A 219 28.47 7.81 17.13
CA SER A 219 27.17 7.35 17.61
C SER A 219 26.85 8.01 18.95
N ARG A 220 25.60 8.36 19.12
CA ARG A 220 25.06 8.92 20.37
C ARG A 220 23.73 8.24 20.68
N SER A 221 23.36 8.22 21.97
CA SER A 221 22.13 7.60 22.43
C SER A 221 21.38 8.56 23.35
N LEU A 222 20.08 8.70 23.16
CA LEU A 222 19.17 9.47 24.00
C LEU A 222 18.12 8.53 24.61
N SER A 223 17.77 8.76 25.87
CA SER A 223 16.57 8.17 26.47
C SER A 223 15.32 8.88 25.96
N TYR A 224 14.16 8.32 26.25
CA TYR A 224 12.89 9.00 25.98
C TYR A 224 12.78 10.34 26.75
N ASP A 225 13.15 10.34 28.02
CA ASP A 225 13.15 11.55 28.86
C ASP A 225 14.10 12.62 28.32
N ASP A 226 15.30 12.21 27.83
CA ASP A 226 16.20 13.16 27.18
C ASP A 226 15.57 13.88 25.99
N LEU A 227 14.75 13.18 25.20
CA LEU A 227 14.04 13.79 24.06
C LEU A 227 12.96 14.78 24.53
N VAL A 228 12.19 14.40 25.53
CA VAL A 228 11.06 15.22 26.02
C VAL A 228 11.55 16.43 26.80
N ASP A 229 12.60 16.26 27.63
CA ASP A 229 13.06 17.31 28.55
C ASP A 229 14.04 18.30 27.89
N LYS A 230 14.89 17.83 26.96
CA LYS A 230 15.97 18.66 26.40
C LYS A 230 15.59 19.39 25.11
N TYR A 231 14.55 18.94 24.43
CA TYR A 231 14.14 19.52 23.15
C TYR A 231 12.75 20.12 23.22
N LYS A 232 12.57 21.24 22.52
CA LYS A 232 11.28 21.90 22.46
C LYS A 232 10.26 21.06 21.66
N SER A 233 9.10 20.83 22.24
CA SER A 233 7.98 20.18 21.56
C SER A 233 7.37 21.08 20.49
N HIS A 234 6.94 20.44 19.40
CA HIS A 234 6.22 21.06 18.29
C HIS A 234 5.01 20.19 17.92
N THR A 235 3.94 20.88 17.52
CA THR A 235 2.71 20.20 17.08
C THR A 235 2.38 20.61 15.65
N ILE A 236 2.12 19.62 14.79
CA ILE A 236 1.60 19.82 13.44
C ILE A 236 0.35 19.00 13.24
N THR A 237 -0.55 19.45 12.35
CA THR A 237 -1.65 18.63 11.84
C THR A 237 -1.26 18.10 10.46
N SER A 238 -1.22 16.79 10.32
CA SER A 238 -0.80 16.16 9.08
C SER A 238 -1.55 14.87 8.82
N ALA A 239 -1.96 14.68 7.58
CA ALA A 239 -2.41 13.38 7.11
C ALA A 239 -1.21 12.43 6.93
N VAL A 240 -1.41 11.16 7.28
CA VAL A 240 -0.51 10.06 6.96
C VAL A 240 -1.28 9.05 6.14
N GLN A 241 -0.75 8.66 4.98
CA GLN A 241 -1.42 7.81 4.03
C GLN A 241 -0.51 6.70 3.53
N CYS A 242 -1.02 5.47 3.52
CA CYS A 242 -0.35 4.35 2.89
C CYS A 242 -0.23 4.58 1.37
N ALA A 243 0.96 4.37 0.79
CA ALA A 243 1.15 4.47 -0.67
C ALA A 243 0.21 3.55 -1.47
N GLY A 244 -0.25 2.45 -0.85
CA GLY A 244 -1.20 1.51 -1.43
C GLY A 244 -2.67 1.90 -1.23
N ASN A 245 -3.00 3.04 -0.63
CA ASN A 245 -4.39 3.48 -0.52
C ASN A 245 -5.08 3.44 -1.89
N ARG A 246 -6.29 2.89 -1.96
CA ARG A 246 -7.05 2.65 -3.20
C ARG A 246 -6.42 1.64 -4.18
N ARG A 247 -5.54 0.73 -3.71
CA ARG A 247 -4.95 -0.33 -4.55
C ARG A 247 -6.00 -1.21 -5.21
N ALA A 248 -7.05 -1.56 -4.49
CA ALA A 248 -8.14 -2.39 -5.03
C ALA A 248 -8.76 -1.81 -6.32
N ALA A 249 -8.79 -0.48 -6.46
CA ALA A 249 -9.30 0.19 -7.65
C ALA A 249 -8.32 0.15 -8.86
N MET A 250 -7.10 -0.33 -8.68
CA MET A 250 -6.16 -0.58 -9.79
C MET A 250 -6.35 -1.96 -10.44
N ASN A 251 -7.06 -2.88 -9.79
CA ASN A 251 -7.32 -4.19 -10.36
C ASN A 251 -8.25 -4.05 -11.57
N ASN A 252 -7.88 -4.62 -12.69
CA ASN A 252 -8.71 -4.61 -13.89
C ASN A 252 -8.42 -5.81 -14.80
N GLU A 253 -9.35 -6.12 -15.66
CA GLU A 253 -9.29 -7.31 -16.53
C GLU A 253 -8.10 -7.32 -17.51
N HIS A 254 -7.62 -6.12 -17.90
CA HIS A 254 -6.54 -5.99 -18.90
C HIS A 254 -5.14 -5.96 -18.29
N GLN A 255 -5.03 -5.41 -17.06
CA GLN A 255 -3.74 -5.21 -16.40
C GLN A 255 -3.46 -6.29 -15.35
N GLY A 256 -4.51 -6.96 -14.85
CA GLY A 256 -4.44 -7.90 -13.75
C GLY A 256 -4.53 -7.24 -12.37
N ALA A 257 -4.33 -8.04 -11.33
CA ALA A 257 -4.35 -7.58 -9.96
C ALA A 257 -3.00 -6.96 -9.56
N ALA A 258 -3.06 -5.82 -8.88
CA ALA A 258 -1.89 -5.22 -8.27
C ALA A 258 -1.50 -5.98 -6.99
N LEU A 259 -0.21 -6.21 -6.78
CA LEU A 259 0.32 -6.98 -5.65
C LEU A 259 0.28 -6.19 -4.34
N GLY A 260 -0.05 -6.87 -3.25
CA GLY A 260 -0.06 -6.35 -1.88
C GLY A 260 -1.45 -6.20 -1.28
N THR A 261 -1.53 -5.63 -0.07
CA THR A 261 -2.79 -5.45 0.66
C THR A 261 -3.79 -4.64 -0.15
N GLN A 262 -4.97 -5.20 -0.37
CA GLN A 262 -6.03 -4.62 -1.22
C GLN A 262 -6.81 -3.55 -0.43
N TRP A 263 -6.16 -2.39 -0.25
CA TRP A 263 -6.77 -1.23 0.39
C TRP A 263 -7.87 -0.62 -0.48
N TYR A 264 -8.96 -0.23 0.15
CA TYR A 264 -10.03 0.57 -0.46
C TYR A 264 -9.70 2.07 -0.34
N VAL A 265 -10.41 2.85 0.45
CA VAL A 265 -10.19 4.31 0.59
C VAL A 265 -9.73 4.73 1.99
N GLY A 266 -9.68 3.82 2.94
CA GLY A 266 -9.52 4.11 4.36
C GLY A 266 -8.10 3.96 4.90
N ALA A 267 -7.10 3.67 4.06
CA ALA A 267 -5.69 3.58 4.50
C ALA A 267 -5.02 4.98 4.56
N ILE A 268 -5.73 5.91 5.19
CA ILE A 268 -5.34 7.31 5.44
C ILE A 268 -5.95 7.76 6.77
N GLY A 269 -5.33 8.72 7.44
CA GLY A 269 -5.89 9.42 8.59
C GLY A 269 -5.21 10.76 8.78
N ASN A 270 -5.88 11.69 9.44
CA ASN A 270 -5.40 13.05 9.71
C ASN A 270 -5.37 13.28 11.22
N ALA A 271 -4.22 13.62 11.79
CA ALA A 271 -4.07 13.79 13.22
C ALA A 271 -3.15 14.96 13.58
N ARG A 272 -3.24 15.41 14.84
CA ARG A 272 -2.26 16.28 15.45
C ARG A 272 -1.12 15.42 16.01
N TRP A 273 0.08 15.70 15.54
CA TRP A 273 1.29 15.03 15.96
C TRP A 273 2.15 15.97 16.78
N THR A 274 2.55 15.56 17.97
CA THR A 274 3.42 16.33 18.86
C THR A 274 4.73 15.58 19.09
N GLY A 275 5.84 16.29 18.98
CA GLY A 275 7.16 15.71 19.13
C GLY A 275 8.28 16.74 18.96
N VAL A 276 9.49 16.26 18.78
CA VAL A 276 10.70 17.04 18.56
C VAL A 276 10.94 17.23 17.08
N LYS A 277 11.31 18.44 16.63
CA LYS A 277 11.77 18.62 15.25
C LYS A 277 13.02 17.79 14.98
N LEU A 278 13.01 17.02 13.91
CA LEU A 278 14.18 16.24 13.51
C LEU A 278 15.39 17.14 13.22
N ARG A 279 15.16 18.30 12.60
CA ARG A 279 16.19 19.30 12.35
C ARG A 279 16.92 19.72 13.62
N ASP A 280 16.19 20.11 14.67
CA ASP A 280 16.78 20.59 15.91
C ASP A 280 17.66 19.52 16.57
N LEU A 281 17.26 18.24 16.42
CA LEU A 281 18.05 17.11 16.89
C LEU A 281 19.34 16.92 16.08
N LEU A 282 19.26 16.94 14.74
CA LEU A 282 20.42 16.81 13.86
C LEU A 282 21.43 17.95 14.08
N GLU A 283 20.94 19.19 14.16
CA GLU A 283 21.75 20.37 14.43
C GLU A 283 22.48 20.27 15.78
N SER A 284 21.79 19.77 16.83
CA SER A 284 22.40 19.63 18.17
C SER A 284 23.57 18.65 18.21
N PHE A 285 23.66 17.74 17.23
CA PHE A 285 24.77 16.79 17.08
C PHE A 285 25.74 17.17 15.97
N GLY A 286 25.50 18.29 15.25
CA GLY A 286 26.33 18.71 14.12
C GLY A 286 26.23 17.80 12.91
N LEU A 287 25.09 17.11 12.74
CA LEU A 287 24.83 16.14 11.65
C LEU A 287 24.03 16.75 10.48
N ASP A 288 23.57 17.97 10.63
CA ASP A 288 22.75 18.69 9.63
C ASP A 288 23.51 19.03 8.33
N LYS A 289 24.82 18.95 8.31
CA LYS A 289 25.72 19.21 7.17
C LYS A 289 26.43 17.96 6.67
N GLU A 290 26.10 16.81 7.19
CA GLU A 290 26.73 15.54 6.85
C GLU A 290 25.73 14.62 6.14
N GLY A 291 26.15 13.98 5.04
CA GLY A 291 25.36 13.02 4.29
C GLY A 291 24.21 13.59 3.48
N GLU A 292 23.72 12.82 2.53
CA GLU A 292 22.63 13.20 1.61
C GLU A 292 21.27 12.66 2.07
N HIS A 293 21.25 11.67 2.98
CA HIS A 293 20.05 10.97 3.44
C HIS A 293 20.01 10.83 4.96
N VAL A 294 18.80 10.84 5.51
CA VAL A 294 18.53 10.43 6.89
C VAL A 294 17.70 9.15 6.86
N GLN A 295 18.25 8.09 7.42
CA GLN A 295 17.64 6.78 7.51
C GLN A 295 16.98 6.61 8.89
N PHE A 296 15.81 5.99 8.91
CA PHE A 296 15.05 5.64 10.12
C PHE A 296 14.86 4.14 10.18
N TRP A 297 15.11 3.55 11.34
CA TRP A 297 14.97 2.13 11.58
C TRP A 297 14.08 1.89 12.80
N GLY A 298 13.09 1.01 12.63
CA GLY A 298 12.14 0.64 13.67
C GLY A 298 12.57 -0.59 14.46
N LEU A 299 11.89 -0.81 15.59
CA LEU A 299 12.03 -2.02 16.41
C LEU A 299 11.29 -3.22 15.85
N ASP A 300 10.42 -3.04 14.87
CA ASP A 300 9.68 -4.10 14.21
C ASP A 300 10.62 -4.85 13.27
N CYS A 301 11.12 -5.99 13.75
CA CYS A 301 12.09 -6.82 13.07
C CYS A 301 11.52 -8.23 12.84
N ASP A 302 12.01 -8.89 11.79
CA ASP A 302 11.72 -10.29 11.56
C ASP A 302 12.61 -11.22 12.39
N THR A 303 12.37 -12.53 12.30
CA THR A 303 13.18 -13.54 13.00
C THR A 303 14.65 -13.58 12.54
N SER A 304 15.02 -12.92 11.43
CA SER A 304 16.41 -12.75 10.97
C SER A 304 16.98 -11.39 11.36
N GLN A 305 16.33 -10.66 12.28
CA GLN A 305 16.74 -9.34 12.73
C GLN A 305 16.77 -8.30 11.59
N ARG A 306 16.01 -8.50 10.51
CA ARG A 306 15.81 -7.47 9.50
C ARG A 306 14.65 -6.61 9.93
N CYS A 307 14.95 -5.35 10.25
CA CYS A 307 13.98 -4.40 10.76
C CYS A 307 13.42 -3.54 9.65
N TYR A 308 12.22 -2.99 9.87
CA TYR A 308 11.66 -1.99 8.98
C TYR A 308 12.56 -0.76 8.95
N GLY A 309 12.90 -0.31 7.74
CA GLY A 309 13.73 0.86 7.54
C GLY A 309 13.25 1.67 6.33
N ALA A 310 13.43 2.99 6.43
CA ALA A 310 13.18 3.93 5.32
C ALA A 310 14.13 5.12 5.42
N SER A 311 14.29 5.87 4.34
CA SER A 311 15.08 7.09 4.34
C SER A 311 14.38 8.22 3.57
N ILE A 312 14.76 9.44 3.92
CA ILE A 312 14.38 10.67 3.23
C ILE A 312 15.64 11.46 2.89
N PRO A 313 15.60 12.33 1.85
CA PRO A 313 16.70 13.25 1.58
C PRO A 313 16.96 14.19 2.78
N MET A 314 18.21 14.59 2.99
CA MET A 314 18.61 15.49 4.07
C MET A 314 17.86 16.82 3.99
N GLU A 315 17.66 17.38 2.80
CA GLU A 315 16.87 18.60 2.60
C GLU A 315 15.45 18.47 3.22
N LYS A 316 14.78 17.32 3.01
CA LYS A 316 13.48 17.06 3.62
C LYS A 316 13.58 16.88 5.13
N ALA A 317 14.62 16.21 5.62
CA ALA A 317 14.84 15.99 7.05
C ALA A 317 15.04 17.29 7.83
N LEU A 318 15.63 18.29 7.21
CA LEU A 318 15.87 19.62 7.76
C LEU A 318 14.67 20.57 7.64
N SER A 319 13.56 20.13 7.04
CA SER A 319 12.35 20.94 7.01
C SER A 319 11.78 21.12 8.42
N GLU A 320 11.07 22.24 8.65
CA GLU A 320 10.55 22.60 9.97
C GLU A 320 9.48 21.64 10.53
N ASP A 321 8.91 20.78 9.69
CA ASP A 321 7.71 20.00 10.00
C ASP A 321 7.96 18.49 10.10
N VAL A 322 9.20 18.02 9.88
CA VAL A 322 9.55 16.62 10.16
C VAL A 322 9.75 16.46 11.66
N LEU A 323 8.94 15.56 12.26
CA LEU A 323 8.92 15.35 13.71
C LEU A 323 9.35 13.93 14.08
N LEU A 324 10.03 13.83 15.21
CA LEU A 324 10.07 12.63 16.04
C LEU A 324 8.89 12.73 17.02
N ALA A 325 7.76 12.18 16.63
CA ALA A 325 6.51 12.32 17.36
C ALA A 325 6.40 11.25 18.45
N TYR A 326 5.92 11.66 19.62
CA TYR A 326 5.61 10.81 20.77
C TYR A 326 4.14 10.93 21.22
N GLU A 327 3.37 11.92 20.68
CA GLU A 327 1.94 12.04 20.91
C GLU A 327 1.16 12.13 19.60
N MET A 328 -0.08 11.68 19.68
CA MET A 328 -1.09 11.78 18.64
C MET A 328 -2.39 12.28 19.23
N ASN A 329 -2.93 13.39 18.71
CA ASN A 329 -4.15 14.06 19.18
C ASN A 329 -4.12 14.49 20.65
N GLY A 330 -2.93 14.68 21.24
CA GLY A 330 -2.75 15.09 22.63
C GLY A 330 -2.64 13.94 23.63
N GLU A 331 -2.53 12.72 23.14
CA GLU A 331 -2.29 11.51 23.94
C GLU A 331 -0.99 10.84 23.49
N LEU A 332 -0.38 10.03 24.36
CA LEU A 332 0.77 9.22 23.97
C LEU A 332 0.41 8.29 22.80
N LEU A 333 1.38 8.01 21.96
CA LEU A 333 1.17 7.06 20.86
C LEU A 333 0.68 5.73 21.38
N SER A 334 -0.31 5.13 20.72
CA SER A 334 -0.66 3.74 20.97
C SER A 334 0.40 2.78 20.41
N SER A 335 0.38 1.54 20.87
CA SER A 335 1.31 0.50 20.39
C SER A 335 1.24 0.35 18.88
N ASP A 336 0.04 0.31 18.29
CA ASP A 336 -0.16 0.20 16.83
C ASP A 336 0.33 1.43 16.05
N HIS A 337 0.40 2.58 16.68
CA HIS A 337 0.78 3.83 16.05
C HIS A 337 2.21 4.27 16.33
N GLY A 338 3.02 3.40 16.97
CA GLY A 338 4.47 3.55 17.04
C GLY A 338 5.01 3.96 18.41
N TYR A 339 4.28 3.70 19.52
CA TYR A 339 4.80 3.94 20.88
C TYR A 339 6.19 3.31 21.07
N PRO A 340 7.16 4.02 21.68
CA PRO A 340 7.07 5.36 22.25
C PRO A 340 7.41 6.49 21.27
N LEU A 341 7.97 6.19 20.10
CA LEU A 341 8.49 7.19 19.18
C LEU A 341 8.28 6.79 17.73
N ARG A 342 7.79 7.71 16.90
CA ARG A 342 7.70 7.54 15.47
C ARG A 342 8.16 8.77 14.71
N VAL A 343 8.55 8.59 13.45
CA VAL A 343 8.77 9.71 12.55
C VAL A 343 7.45 10.12 11.90
N ILE A 344 7.23 11.42 11.77
CA ILE A 344 6.22 12.01 10.89
C ILE A 344 6.95 12.83 9.84
N VAL A 345 6.80 12.44 8.58
CA VAL A 345 7.34 13.13 7.41
C VAL A 345 6.17 13.66 6.58
N PRO A 346 5.73 14.90 6.82
CA PRO A 346 4.54 15.44 6.19
C PRO A 346 4.66 15.55 4.66
N GLY A 347 3.56 15.31 3.93
CA GLY A 347 3.52 15.42 2.48
C GLY A 347 4.16 14.24 1.74
N THR A 348 4.66 13.23 2.46
CA THR A 348 5.22 12.00 1.87
C THR A 348 4.28 10.81 2.06
N ILE A 349 4.58 9.72 1.37
CA ILE A 349 3.90 8.44 1.62
C ILE A 349 4.14 7.96 3.05
N GLY A 350 3.15 7.31 3.67
CA GLY A 350 3.21 6.84 5.05
C GLY A 350 4.40 5.90 5.36
N ALA A 351 4.96 5.27 4.34
CA ALA A 351 6.14 4.42 4.46
C ALA A 351 7.39 5.16 4.97
N ARG A 352 7.47 6.48 4.80
CA ARG A 352 8.57 7.32 5.30
C ARG A 352 8.38 7.71 6.76
N SER A 353 7.17 7.61 7.27
CA SER A 353 6.82 7.89 8.67
C SER A 353 6.98 6.63 9.53
N VAL A 354 8.23 6.19 9.71
CA VAL A 354 8.60 4.95 10.42
C VAL A 354 8.09 4.95 11.84
N LYS A 355 7.46 3.84 12.28
CA LYS A 355 6.98 3.61 13.64
C LYS A 355 8.06 2.94 14.50
N TRP A 356 7.92 3.04 15.83
CA TRP A 356 8.83 2.40 16.80
C TRP A 356 10.30 2.72 16.52
N VAL A 357 10.58 3.95 16.06
CA VAL A 357 11.92 4.31 15.63
C VAL A 357 12.87 4.34 16.83
N ASN A 358 13.95 3.57 16.73
CA ASN A 358 15.00 3.51 17.75
C ASN A 358 16.39 3.83 17.20
N ARG A 359 16.51 4.02 15.87
CA ARG A 359 17.79 4.34 15.26
C ARG A 359 17.63 5.29 14.07
N ILE A 360 18.44 6.33 14.08
CA ILE A 360 18.57 7.32 13.01
C ILE A 360 20.01 7.29 12.50
N ILE A 361 20.19 7.20 11.18
CA ILE A 361 21.51 7.16 10.56
C ILE A 361 21.58 8.27 9.51
N VAL A 362 22.56 9.16 9.66
CA VAL A 362 22.92 10.12 8.61
C VAL A 362 23.96 9.48 7.69
N SER A 363 23.69 9.46 6.39
CA SER A 363 24.47 8.70 5.41
C SER A 363 24.39 9.36 4.02
N ASP A 364 25.37 9.08 3.17
CA ASP A 364 25.33 9.43 1.75
C ASP A 364 24.43 8.50 0.92
N LYS A 365 23.91 7.44 1.55
CA LYS A 365 23.08 6.43 0.88
C LYS A 365 21.69 6.35 1.49
N GLU A 366 20.71 6.00 0.66
CA GLU A 366 19.39 5.58 1.12
C GLU A 366 19.48 4.36 2.05
N ALA A 367 18.44 4.12 2.85
CA ALA A 367 18.33 2.91 3.66
C ALA A 367 18.33 1.66 2.76
N ASP A 368 19.13 0.66 3.08
CA ASP A 368 19.25 -0.60 2.34
C ASP A 368 18.15 -1.62 2.67
N SER A 369 17.06 -1.15 3.28
CA SER A 369 15.91 -1.98 3.59
C SER A 369 15.15 -2.42 2.33
N HIS A 370 14.53 -3.59 2.39
CA HIS A 370 13.65 -4.07 1.31
C HIS A 370 12.57 -3.05 0.94
N TRP A 371 11.97 -2.38 1.94
CA TRP A 371 10.90 -1.40 1.73
C TRP A 371 11.37 -0.11 1.04
N GLN A 372 12.64 0.29 1.24
CA GLN A 372 13.23 1.42 0.51
C GLN A 372 13.63 1.01 -0.90
N MET A 373 14.30 -0.14 -1.03
CA MET A 373 14.96 -0.54 -2.27
C MET A 373 14.04 -1.23 -3.27
N SER A 374 12.89 -1.79 -2.83
CA SER A 374 12.03 -2.62 -3.70
C SER A 374 10.54 -2.27 -3.63
N ASP A 375 9.94 -2.19 -2.42
CA ASP A 375 8.48 -2.15 -2.29
C ASP A 375 7.85 -0.82 -2.68
N TYR A 376 8.49 0.30 -2.32
CA TYR A 376 7.94 1.63 -2.55
C TYR A 376 8.62 2.33 -3.72
N LYS A 377 8.54 1.68 -4.90
CA LYS A 377 8.99 2.19 -6.19
C LYS A 377 7.88 2.03 -7.22
N ILE A 378 7.64 3.04 -8.06
CA ILE A 378 6.65 2.98 -9.15
C ILE A 378 7.31 2.34 -10.36
N LEU A 379 6.79 1.20 -10.76
CA LEU A 379 7.21 0.52 -11.99
C LEU A 379 6.31 0.94 -13.15
N PRO A 380 6.83 1.02 -14.38
CA PRO A 380 6.02 1.33 -15.56
C PRO A 380 4.86 0.34 -15.74
N PRO A 381 3.71 0.75 -16.31
CA PRO A 381 2.56 -0.12 -16.55
C PRO A 381 2.85 -1.35 -17.42
N SER A 382 3.93 -1.31 -18.20
CA SER A 382 4.40 -2.45 -19.02
C SER A 382 5.01 -3.58 -18.20
N ILE A 383 5.49 -3.29 -16.98
CA ILE A 383 6.05 -4.29 -16.06
C ILE A 383 4.91 -4.97 -15.30
N LYS A 384 4.66 -6.23 -15.61
CA LYS A 384 3.60 -7.03 -14.98
C LYS A 384 4.11 -7.86 -13.80
N GLU A 385 5.39 -8.16 -13.81
CA GLU A 385 6.07 -8.94 -12.78
C GLU A 385 7.24 -8.12 -12.23
N PRO A 386 7.35 -7.95 -10.90
CA PRO A 386 8.44 -7.16 -10.31
C PRO A 386 9.85 -7.61 -10.74
N GLN A 387 10.03 -8.90 -11.06
CA GLN A 387 11.27 -9.50 -11.53
C GLN A 387 11.84 -8.86 -12.79
N GLN A 388 10.94 -8.33 -13.63
CA GLN A 388 11.31 -7.69 -14.89
C GLN A 388 11.88 -6.29 -14.70
N ALA A 389 11.86 -5.78 -13.45
CA ALA A 389 12.28 -4.43 -13.13
C ALA A 389 13.74 -4.39 -12.71
N ASP A 390 14.46 -3.42 -13.23
CA ASP A 390 15.73 -2.96 -12.69
C ASP A 390 15.47 -1.94 -11.58
N PHE A 391 15.34 -2.42 -10.34
CA PHE A 391 15.00 -1.59 -9.19
C PHE A 391 16.06 -0.51 -8.89
N ASP A 392 17.32 -0.71 -9.28
CA ASP A 392 18.38 0.28 -9.03
C ASP A 392 18.18 1.54 -9.86
N ARG A 393 17.49 1.45 -11.00
CA ARG A 393 17.16 2.60 -11.84
C ARG A 393 15.87 3.32 -11.47
N VAL A 394 15.09 2.77 -10.56
CA VAL A 394 13.82 3.36 -10.15
C VAL A 394 14.01 4.07 -8.82
N PRO A 395 13.74 5.38 -8.72
CA PRO A 395 13.88 6.10 -7.46
C PRO A 395 12.84 5.62 -6.43
N ALA A 396 13.21 5.69 -5.16
CA ALA A 396 12.28 5.42 -4.08
C ALA A 396 11.21 6.52 -3.99
N LEU A 397 9.95 6.12 -3.80
CA LEU A 397 8.83 7.04 -3.62
C LEU A 397 9.02 7.89 -2.36
N GLN A 398 8.87 9.20 -2.51
CA GLN A 398 8.93 10.15 -1.41
C GLN A 398 7.58 10.88 -1.27
N GLU A 399 7.24 11.81 -2.14
CA GLU A 399 6.05 12.64 -2.04
C GLU A 399 4.76 11.89 -2.37
N SER A 400 3.69 12.29 -1.69
CA SER A 400 2.31 11.95 -2.07
C SER A 400 1.86 12.78 -3.27
N ASN A 401 0.89 12.27 -4.03
CA ASN A 401 0.25 12.99 -5.12
C ASN A 401 -1.13 13.53 -4.72
N VAL A 402 -1.70 14.42 -5.55
CA VAL A 402 -3.07 14.91 -5.36
C VAL A 402 -4.07 13.77 -5.55
N GLN A 403 -5.02 13.65 -4.62
CA GLN A 403 -6.08 12.65 -4.71
C GLN A 403 -7.34 13.03 -3.97
N SER A 404 -8.43 12.35 -4.27
CA SER A 404 -9.69 12.44 -3.55
C SER A 404 -10.40 11.09 -3.53
N ALA A 405 -11.29 10.91 -2.55
CA ALA A 405 -12.15 9.74 -2.45
C ALA A 405 -13.51 10.11 -1.89
N ILE A 406 -14.56 9.40 -2.34
CA ILE A 406 -15.90 9.44 -1.78
C ILE A 406 -15.95 8.43 -0.63
N CYS A 407 -16.40 8.87 0.55
CA CYS A 407 -16.48 8.06 1.75
C CYS A 407 -17.92 7.85 2.26
N SER A 408 -18.83 8.73 1.89
CA SER A 408 -20.25 8.61 2.23
C SER A 408 -21.09 9.05 1.03
N PRO A 409 -22.13 8.31 0.65
CA PRO A 409 -22.55 7.04 1.23
C PRO A 409 -21.53 5.92 0.98
N SER A 410 -21.45 4.98 1.92
CA SER A 410 -20.59 3.81 1.83
C SER A 410 -21.35 2.54 2.19
N SER A 411 -20.85 1.41 1.71
CA SER A 411 -21.31 0.09 2.14
C SER A 411 -20.64 -0.28 3.46
N ASP A 412 -21.36 -0.95 4.35
CA ASP A 412 -20.80 -1.62 5.52
C ASP A 412 -20.10 -2.95 5.16
N GLU A 413 -20.29 -3.41 3.92
CA GLU A 413 -19.61 -4.57 3.38
C GLU A 413 -18.21 -4.19 2.86
N ASP A 414 -17.33 -5.16 2.80
CA ASP A 414 -15.97 -5.02 2.29
C ASP A 414 -15.93 -4.25 0.96
N GLY A 415 -15.39 -3.04 1.00
CA GLY A 415 -15.39 -2.07 -0.11
C GLY A 415 -14.62 -2.49 -1.36
N ASN A 416 -14.07 -3.72 -1.40
CA ASN A 416 -13.36 -4.25 -2.57
C ASN A 416 -14.29 -4.66 -3.73
N LYS A 417 -15.60 -4.73 -3.50
CA LYS A 417 -16.58 -5.01 -4.55
C LYS A 417 -17.37 -3.75 -4.86
N ILE A 418 -17.26 -3.27 -6.08
CA ILE A 418 -18.14 -2.21 -6.59
C ILE A 418 -19.56 -2.77 -6.58
N LYS A 419 -20.30 -2.54 -5.49
CA LYS A 419 -21.70 -2.86 -5.40
C LYS A 419 -22.49 -1.59 -5.59
N VAL A 420 -23.65 -1.71 -6.21
CA VAL A 420 -24.65 -0.65 -6.24
C VAL A 420 -25.10 -0.41 -4.80
N LEU A 421 -24.80 0.76 -4.27
CA LEU A 421 -25.23 1.13 -2.92
C LEU A 421 -26.70 1.55 -2.95
N SER A 422 -27.54 0.87 -2.18
CA SER A 422 -28.94 1.31 -1.98
C SER A 422 -28.96 2.36 -0.87
N VAL A 423 -29.39 3.57 -1.20
CA VAL A 423 -29.38 4.70 -0.26
C VAL A 423 -30.79 5.26 -0.12
N LYS A 424 -31.18 5.54 1.12
CA LYS A 424 -32.36 6.34 1.44
C LYS A 424 -31.92 7.76 1.78
N PRO A 425 -32.23 8.77 0.94
CA PRO A 425 -32.00 10.16 1.28
C PRO A 425 -32.75 10.55 2.55
N SER A 426 -32.24 11.54 3.27
CA SER A 426 -32.92 12.08 4.44
C SER A 426 -34.28 12.66 4.05
N ASP A 427 -35.37 12.19 4.66
CA ASP A 427 -36.73 12.71 4.43
C ASP A 427 -36.87 14.19 4.83
N LYS A 428 -36.00 14.69 5.76
CA LYS A 428 -36.03 16.08 6.24
C LYS A 428 -35.49 17.08 5.22
N ASP A 429 -34.40 16.71 4.51
CA ASP A 429 -33.69 17.69 3.67
C ASP A 429 -33.92 17.51 2.18
N LYS A 430 -34.62 16.46 1.75
CA LYS A 430 -34.84 16.11 0.33
C LYS A 430 -33.54 16.14 -0.49
N ARG A 431 -32.41 15.79 0.15
CA ARG A 431 -31.08 15.83 -0.42
C ARG A 431 -30.33 14.55 -0.10
N LEU A 432 -29.51 14.11 -1.03
CA LEU A 432 -28.49 13.10 -0.80
C LEU A 432 -27.17 13.82 -0.50
N THR A 433 -26.62 13.59 0.68
CA THR A 433 -25.33 14.16 1.07
C THR A 433 -24.21 13.20 0.72
N VAL A 434 -23.26 13.68 -0.06
CA VAL A 434 -22.04 12.96 -0.44
C VAL A 434 -20.86 13.61 0.28
N LYS A 435 -20.03 12.81 0.95
CA LYS A 435 -18.84 13.29 1.67
C LYS A 435 -17.59 12.50 1.28
N GLY A 436 -16.46 13.14 1.41
CA GLY A 436 -15.19 12.52 1.18
C GLY A 436 -14.01 13.34 1.67
N TYR A 437 -12.84 12.90 1.32
CA TYR A 437 -11.59 13.62 1.58
C TYR A 437 -10.84 13.92 0.28
N ALA A 438 -9.96 14.91 0.34
CA ALA A 438 -8.95 15.18 -0.67
C ALA A 438 -7.61 15.53 0.02
N LEU A 439 -6.50 15.22 -0.63
CA LEU A 439 -5.15 15.48 -0.15
C LEU A 439 -4.30 16.00 -1.30
N GLY A 440 -3.55 17.08 -1.09
CA GLY A 440 -2.51 17.56 -1.99
C GLY A 440 -1.17 16.90 -1.67
N GLY A 441 -0.29 16.77 -2.65
CA GLY A 441 1.06 16.29 -2.44
C GLY A 441 2.05 17.43 -2.18
N GLY A 442 3.18 17.13 -1.54
CA GLY A 442 4.29 18.07 -1.36
C GLY A 442 3.93 19.39 -0.65
N GLY A 443 2.93 19.37 0.23
CA GLY A 443 2.51 20.55 0.99
C GLY A 443 1.62 21.55 0.23
N ARG A 444 1.10 21.18 -0.94
CA ARG A 444 0.14 21.98 -1.71
C ARG A 444 -1.27 21.79 -1.16
N ALA A 445 -1.98 22.89 -0.91
CA ALA A 445 -3.36 22.84 -0.44
C ALA A 445 -4.31 22.41 -1.58
N ILE A 446 -5.45 21.80 -1.23
CA ILE A 446 -6.52 21.55 -2.19
C ILE A 446 -7.23 22.85 -2.50
N GLN A 447 -7.32 23.20 -3.78
CA GLN A 447 -8.00 24.39 -4.26
C GLN A 447 -9.50 24.13 -4.50
N ASN A 448 -9.83 22.97 -5.08
CA ASN A 448 -11.20 22.58 -5.29
C ASN A 448 -11.37 21.05 -5.32
N VAL A 449 -12.58 20.62 -5.03
CA VAL A 449 -13.06 19.25 -5.29
C VAL A 449 -14.31 19.36 -6.12
N GLN A 450 -14.38 18.59 -7.18
CA GLN A 450 -15.48 18.59 -8.13
C GLN A 450 -16.17 17.22 -8.17
N ILE A 451 -17.48 17.24 -8.31
CA ILE A 451 -18.34 16.07 -8.37
C ILE A 451 -19.03 16.02 -9.72
N SER A 452 -19.12 14.86 -10.32
CA SER A 452 -19.88 14.60 -11.55
C SER A 452 -20.87 13.48 -11.34
N LEU A 453 -22.05 13.62 -11.95
CA LEU A 453 -23.13 12.62 -11.95
C LEU A 453 -23.35 12.00 -13.35
N ASP A 454 -22.53 12.38 -14.32
CA ASP A 454 -22.65 12.02 -15.74
C ASP A 454 -21.31 11.57 -16.35
N HIS A 455 -20.50 10.85 -15.54
CA HIS A 455 -19.21 10.31 -15.94
C HIS A 455 -18.18 11.36 -16.38
N GLY A 456 -18.19 12.54 -15.74
CA GLY A 456 -17.20 13.60 -15.99
C GLY A 456 -17.52 14.55 -17.14
N LYS A 457 -18.76 14.55 -17.67
CA LYS A 457 -19.19 15.51 -18.70
C LYS A 457 -19.49 16.88 -18.09
N THR A 458 -20.16 16.91 -16.95
CA THR A 458 -20.41 18.12 -16.16
C THR A 458 -19.87 17.99 -14.75
N TRP A 459 -19.43 19.11 -14.16
CA TRP A 459 -18.78 19.14 -12.86
C TRP A 459 -19.38 20.21 -11.96
N PHE A 460 -19.61 19.83 -10.71
CA PHE A 460 -20.15 20.67 -9.66
C PHE A 460 -19.12 20.83 -8.54
N GLN A 461 -19.04 22.02 -7.95
CA GLN A 461 -18.11 22.31 -6.88
C GLN A 461 -18.63 21.78 -5.54
N ALA A 462 -17.79 21.04 -4.79
CA ALA A 462 -18.07 20.64 -3.43
C ALA A 462 -17.69 21.74 -2.43
N GLU A 463 -18.35 21.75 -1.27
CA GLU A 463 -17.97 22.55 -0.11
C GLU A 463 -16.75 21.93 0.57
N LEU A 464 -15.78 22.77 0.97
CA LEU A 464 -14.51 22.32 1.54
C LEU A 464 -14.41 22.70 3.02
N GLU A 465 -13.97 21.74 3.83
CA GLU A 465 -13.54 21.96 5.21
C GLU A 465 -12.02 21.74 5.27
N GLN A 466 -11.27 22.82 5.52
CA GLN A 466 -9.82 22.85 5.51
C GLN A 466 -9.26 23.58 6.72
N LEU A 467 -8.10 23.11 7.17
CA LEU A 467 -7.28 23.88 8.12
C LEU A 467 -6.45 24.91 7.35
N ALA A 468 -6.48 26.17 7.77
CA ALA A 468 -5.57 27.17 7.26
C ALA A 468 -4.12 26.82 7.64
N GLN A 469 -3.29 26.53 6.64
CA GLN A 469 -1.88 26.18 6.80
C GLN A 469 -1.02 27.07 5.89
N PRO A 470 0.26 27.29 6.24
CA PRO A 470 1.15 28.09 5.40
C PRO A 470 1.30 27.52 4.00
N HIS A 471 1.62 28.39 3.03
CA HIS A 471 1.90 27.98 1.65
C HIS A 471 3.00 26.92 1.63
N MET A 472 2.82 25.88 0.79
CA MET A 472 3.70 24.71 0.69
C MET A 472 3.90 23.92 1.98
N ARG A 473 3.02 24.12 2.96
CA ARG A 473 2.99 23.38 4.24
C ARG A 473 1.57 22.95 4.61
N ALA A 474 0.70 22.76 3.62
CA ALA A 474 -0.65 22.22 3.79
C ALA A 474 -0.59 20.69 3.94
N TRP A 475 -0.26 20.23 5.13
CA TRP A 475 -0.05 18.82 5.43
C TRP A 475 -1.33 18.06 5.78
N SER A 476 -2.36 18.79 6.20
CA SER A 476 -3.66 18.23 6.55
C SER A 476 -4.46 17.90 5.29
N TRP A 477 -5.34 16.93 5.39
CA TRP A 477 -6.33 16.71 4.35
C TRP A 477 -7.37 17.84 4.29
N THR A 478 -8.21 17.77 3.25
CA THR A 478 -9.44 18.56 3.09
C THR A 478 -10.61 17.60 3.15
N LEU A 479 -11.56 17.80 4.06
CA LEU A 479 -12.85 17.14 3.96
C LEU A 479 -13.73 17.93 3.00
N TRP A 480 -14.62 17.24 2.29
CA TRP A 480 -15.53 17.87 1.37
C TRP A 480 -16.93 17.30 1.45
N THR A 481 -17.92 18.14 1.17
CA THR A 481 -19.33 17.79 1.17
C THR A 481 -20.01 18.31 -0.10
N TYR A 482 -20.87 17.49 -0.70
CA TYR A 482 -21.72 17.86 -1.82
C TYR A 482 -23.15 17.40 -1.59
N HIS A 483 -24.12 18.24 -1.87
CA HIS A 483 -25.54 17.96 -1.71
C HIS A 483 -26.22 17.80 -3.07
N ILE A 484 -26.78 16.62 -3.35
CA ILE A 484 -27.59 16.34 -4.54
C ILE A 484 -29.03 16.51 -4.18
N ASN A 485 -29.74 17.44 -4.85
CA ASN A 485 -31.17 17.59 -4.62
C ASN A 485 -31.93 16.38 -5.15
N ALA A 486 -33.07 16.05 -4.52
CA ALA A 486 -33.87 14.91 -4.94
C ALA A 486 -34.37 15.01 -6.39
N SER A 487 -34.59 16.25 -6.90
CA SER A 487 -34.94 16.52 -8.29
C SER A 487 -33.88 16.10 -9.30
N ASP A 488 -32.63 16.09 -8.90
CA ASP A 488 -31.46 15.89 -9.76
C ASP A 488 -30.98 14.44 -9.71
N ILE A 489 -31.58 13.61 -8.83
CA ILE A 489 -31.24 12.20 -8.68
C ILE A 489 -31.84 11.39 -9.84
N PRO A 490 -31.01 10.65 -10.60
CA PRO A 490 -31.47 9.75 -11.64
C PRO A 490 -32.37 8.62 -11.09
N SER A 491 -33.38 8.21 -11.86
CA SER A 491 -34.25 7.08 -11.49
C SER A 491 -33.65 5.69 -11.72
N LYS A 492 -32.47 5.62 -12.35
CA LYS A 492 -31.70 4.40 -12.60
C LYS A 492 -30.41 4.46 -11.78
N PRO A 493 -29.73 3.34 -11.56
CA PRO A 493 -28.39 3.37 -10.98
C PRO A 493 -27.49 4.35 -11.73
N PHE A 494 -26.76 5.17 -11.01
CA PHE A 494 -25.88 6.20 -11.57
C PHE A 494 -24.55 6.28 -10.82
N ASP A 495 -23.54 6.75 -11.50
CA ASP A 495 -22.22 6.92 -10.93
C ASP A 495 -22.05 8.34 -10.38
N ILE A 496 -21.47 8.41 -9.18
CA ILE A 496 -20.89 9.64 -8.64
C ILE A 496 -19.38 9.53 -8.77
N VAL A 497 -18.80 10.53 -9.38
CA VAL A 497 -17.35 10.63 -9.59
C VAL A 497 -16.83 11.87 -8.87
N CYS A 498 -15.69 11.77 -8.19
CA CYS A 498 -15.00 12.93 -7.64
C CYS A 498 -13.57 13.07 -8.18
N ARG A 499 -13.12 14.33 -8.26
CA ARG A 499 -11.73 14.72 -8.51
C ARG A 499 -11.36 15.96 -7.72
N ALA A 500 -10.06 16.09 -7.40
CA ALA A 500 -9.51 17.27 -6.75
C ALA A 500 -8.46 17.95 -7.63
N MET A 501 -8.23 19.23 -7.34
CA MET A 501 -7.14 20.01 -7.89
C MET A 501 -6.44 20.75 -6.75
N ASP A 502 -5.11 20.75 -6.75
CA ASP A 502 -4.30 21.50 -5.79
C ASP A 502 -4.05 22.95 -6.25
N THR A 503 -3.43 23.74 -5.39
CA THR A 503 -3.12 25.17 -5.63
C THR A 503 -2.10 25.41 -6.77
N HIS A 504 -1.48 24.35 -7.31
CA HIS A 504 -0.56 24.42 -8.44
C HIS A 504 -1.18 23.86 -9.73
N GLY A 505 -2.48 23.54 -9.73
CA GLY A 505 -3.19 23.01 -10.88
C GLY A 505 -2.95 21.52 -11.13
N ASN A 506 -2.28 20.81 -10.22
CA ASN A 506 -2.19 19.35 -10.35
C ASN A 506 -3.57 18.73 -10.10
N THR A 507 -3.94 17.79 -10.95
CA THR A 507 -5.22 17.09 -10.90
C THR A 507 -5.03 15.59 -11.07
N GLN A 508 -6.12 14.85 -11.11
CA GLN A 508 -6.17 13.40 -11.11
C GLN A 508 -6.51 12.86 -12.51
N PRO A 509 -5.89 11.75 -12.96
CA PRO A 509 -6.29 11.08 -14.19
C PRO A 509 -7.70 10.50 -14.05
N ASP A 510 -8.42 10.37 -15.16
CA ASP A 510 -9.79 9.84 -15.22
C ASP A 510 -9.86 8.34 -14.91
N THR A 511 -8.83 7.58 -15.27
CA THR A 511 -8.74 6.14 -15.05
C THR A 511 -7.38 5.73 -14.50
N PRO A 512 -7.28 4.59 -13.82
CA PRO A 512 -6.00 4.08 -13.32
C PRO A 512 -5.10 3.48 -14.42
N LEU A 513 -5.56 3.35 -15.66
CA LEU A 513 -4.82 2.64 -16.72
C LEU A 513 -3.44 3.23 -16.98
N GLY A 514 -3.33 4.57 -17.04
CA GLY A 514 -2.08 5.27 -17.31
C GLY A 514 -1.09 5.30 -16.14
N ILE A 515 -1.58 5.03 -14.93
CA ILE A 515 -0.79 5.05 -13.70
C ILE A 515 -0.68 3.67 -13.06
N TRP A 516 -1.24 2.64 -13.72
CA TRP A 516 -1.19 1.29 -13.21
C TRP A 516 0.26 0.84 -13.02
N ASN A 517 0.51 0.18 -11.92
CA ASN A 517 1.79 -0.47 -11.65
C ASN A 517 1.55 -1.73 -10.84
N VAL A 518 2.39 -2.72 -11.03
CA VAL A 518 2.25 -4.04 -10.41
C VAL A 518 2.26 -3.99 -8.87
N ARG A 519 2.88 -2.97 -8.26
CA ARG A 519 2.87 -2.75 -6.81
C ARG A 519 1.58 -2.07 -6.32
N GLY A 520 0.75 -1.56 -7.22
CA GLY A 520 -0.50 -0.88 -6.88
C GLY A 520 -0.35 0.29 -5.92
N VAL A 521 0.74 1.04 -6.08
CA VAL A 521 1.01 2.23 -5.26
C VAL A 521 0.63 3.50 -5.99
N MET A 522 0.32 4.56 -5.24
CA MET A 522 0.03 5.91 -5.72
C MET A 522 -1.19 6.02 -6.65
N ASN A 523 -2.20 5.16 -6.45
CA ASN A 523 -3.46 5.30 -7.20
C ASN A 523 -4.15 6.61 -6.82
N ASN A 524 -4.18 7.55 -7.77
CA ASN A 524 -4.89 8.81 -7.62
C ASN A 524 -5.91 9.07 -8.73
N ALA A 525 -6.30 8.07 -9.50
CA ALA A 525 -7.37 8.22 -10.51
C ALA A 525 -8.67 8.73 -9.86
N TRP A 526 -9.57 9.30 -10.65
CA TRP A 526 -10.89 9.71 -10.16
C TRP A 526 -11.52 8.56 -9.34
N HIS A 527 -12.17 8.91 -8.24
CA HIS A 527 -12.87 7.91 -7.45
C HIS A 527 -14.34 7.89 -7.86
N LYS A 528 -14.86 6.66 -8.02
CA LYS A 528 -16.22 6.43 -8.49
C LYS A 528 -16.94 5.46 -7.57
N ILE A 529 -18.21 5.78 -7.27
CA ILE A 529 -19.17 4.87 -6.65
C ILE A 529 -20.43 4.82 -7.48
N THR A 530 -21.10 3.67 -7.51
CA THR A 530 -22.41 3.53 -8.18
C THR A 530 -23.50 3.47 -7.14
N LEU A 531 -24.50 4.32 -7.27
CA LEU A 531 -25.64 4.39 -6.37
C LEU A 531 -26.94 3.94 -7.05
N GLN A 532 -27.79 3.30 -6.26
CA GLN A 532 -29.21 3.10 -6.57
C GLN A 532 -30.02 3.68 -5.44
N ILE A 533 -30.96 4.53 -5.77
CA ILE A 533 -31.87 5.13 -4.81
C ILE A 533 -33.10 4.25 -4.65
N ASP A 534 -33.60 4.13 -3.42
CA ASP A 534 -34.83 3.38 -3.10
C ASP A 534 -36.01 3.97 -3.84
N ASP A 535 -36.81 3.11 -4.51
CA ASP A 535 -37.98 3.52 -5.30
C ASP A 535 -39.05 4.24 -4.47
N SER A 536 -39.16 3.96 -3.17
CA SER A 536 -40.08 4.63 -2.26
C SER A 536 -39.76 6.13 -2.11
N PHE A 537 -38.49 6.49 -2.13
CA PHE A 537 -38.03 7.88 -2.09
C PHE A 537 -38.30 8.57 -3.42
N LEU A 538 -38.03 7.93 -4.54
CA LEU A 538 -38.27 8.50 -5.89
C LEU A 538 -39.75 8.79 -6.14
N LYS A 539 -40.66 7.97 -5.60
CA LYS A 539 -42.11 8.22 -5.66
C LYS A 539 -42.48 9.46 -4.86
N LYS A 540 -42.08 9.56 -3.61
CA LYS A 540 -42.34 10.75 -2.77
C LYS A 540 -41.73 12.03 -3.34
N ALA A 541 -40.57 11.98 -3.97
CA ALA A 541 -39.95 13.14 -4.61
C ALA A 541 -40.70 13.63 -5.86
N LYS A 542 -41.44 12.73 -6.58
CA LYS A 542 -42.28 13.07 -7.74
C LYS A 542 -43.64 13.62 -7.36
N GLU A 543 -44.18 13.19 -6.22
CA GLU A 543 -45.47 13.68 -5.71
C GLU A 543 -45.39 15.12 -5.15
N LEU A 544 -44.17 15.65 -5.01
CA LEU A 544 -43.91 16.99 -4.48
C LEU A 544 -43.46 18.00 -5.55
N LYS A 545 -43.49 17.61 -6.84
CA LYS A 545 -43.40 18.48 -8.02
C LYS A 545 -44.77 18.84 -8.53
#